data_a43113a78e49a25b165e7abcb4bdfba7
#
_entry.id   a43113a78e49a25b165e7abcb4bdfba7
#
_cell.length_a   1.000
_cell.length_b   1.000
_cell.length_c   1.000
_cell.angle_alpha   90.00
_cell.angle_beta   90.00
_cell.angle_gamma   90.00
#
_symmetry.space_group_name_H-M   'P 1'
#
loop_
_entity.id
_entity.type
_entity.pdbx_description
1 polymer ?
#
loop_
_entity_poly.entity_id
_entity_poly.type
_entity_poly.pdbx_seq_one_letter_code
_entity_poly.pdbx_strand_id
1 'polypeptide(L)'
;PWIAVALGKWALLTSGSKSFNIPALTGAYGMVGDEESRNGYLSALKGRDGLSSPSVLALTAHIAAYQQGEPWLDALRAYLEENLHYIAHELNSAFPKLNWQPPEATYLAWIDLRPLNIDDRALQKVLIEQQKVAIMPGYTYGKEGNGFVRLNAGCPRSKLEQGVQRLIAGINTLL
;
A
#
# COMPACT_ATOMS: atom_id res chain seq x y z
N PRO A 1 15.71 2.75 -14.73
CA PRO A 1 15.19 3.72 -13.91
C PRO A 1 16.22 4.28 -13.07
N TRP A 2 16.45 5.53 -13.24
CA TRP A 2 17.26 5.55 -12.46
C TRP A 2 17.76 6.74 -12.08
N ILE A 3 17.88 6.95 -11.14
CA ILE A 3 18.63 7.90 -10.38
C ILE A 3 19.54 8.61 -11.34
N ALA A 4 19.00 9.63 -11.93
CA ALA A 4 19.88 10.71 -12.35
C ALA A 4 20.71 10.98 -11.12
N VAL A 5 22.00 10.71 -11.19
CA VAL A 5 22.95 11.02 -10.14
C VAL A 5 22.89 12.53 -10.01
N ALA A 6 21.95 12.99 -9.20
CA ALA A 6 21.94 14.38 -8.80
C ALA A 6 23.25 14.58 -8.06
N LEU A 7 24.04 15.51 -8.54
CA LEU A 7 25.23 15.98 -7.88
C LEU A 7 24.81 16.49 -6.49
N GLY A 8 25.01 15.69 -5.45
CA GLY A 8 24.62 16.05 -4.08
C GLY A 8 24.52 14.86 -3.14
N LYS A 9 24.21 15.14 -1.87
CA LYS A 9 23.99 14.12 -0.84
C LYS A 9 22.61 13.50 -1.05
N TRP A 10 22.54 12.19 -1.26
CA TRP A 10 21.31 11.44 -1.39
C TRP A 10 21.42 10.06 -0.74
N ALA A 11 20.30 9.55 -0.30
CA ALA A 11 20.16 8.18 0.19
C ALA A 11 18.86 7.57 -0.33
N LEU A 12 18.90 6.30 -0.72
CA LEU A 12 17.75 5.48 -1.01
C LEU A 12 17.70 4.33 0.00
N LEU A 13 16.62 4.25 0.76
CA LEU A 13 16.34 3.13 1.66
C LEU A 13 15.11 2.40 1.11
N THR A 14 15.21 1.10 0.86
CA THR A 14 14.15 0.33 0.22
C THR A 14 14.17 -1.14 0.63
N SER A 15 13.14 -1.87 0.19
CA SER A 15 12.99 -3.29 0.47
C SER A 15 12.11 -3.95 -0.60
N GLY A 16 12.36 -5.21 -0.90
CA GLY A 16 11.48 -6.05 -1.71
C GLY A 16 10.25 -6.58 -0.95
N SER A 17 10.11 -6.27 0.34
CA SER A 17 9.09 -6.87 1.20
C SER A 17 7.65 -6.61 0.75
N LYS A 18 7.35 -5.47 0.15
CA LYS A 18 6.01 -5.17 -0.38
C LYS A 18 5.81 -5.69 -1.80
N SER A 19 6.82 -5.53 -2.67
CA SER A 19 6.74 -6.00 -4.04
C SER A 19 6.64 -7.52 -4.16
N PHE A 20 7.32 -8.26 -3.28
CA PHE A 20 7.38 -9.73 -3.32
C PHE A 20 6.64 -10.41 -2.16
N ASN A 21 5.84 -9.67 -1.40
CA ASN A 21 5.04 -10.18 -0.28
C ASN A 21 5.86 -10.97 0.77
N ILE A 22 7.05 -10.46 1.12
CA ILE A 22 7.96 -11.06 2.10
C ILE A 22 8.23 -10.17 3.33
N PRO A 23 7.25 -9.42 3.89
CA PRO A 23 7.52 -8.47 4.98
C PRO A 23 7.97 -9.15 6.27
N ALA A 24 7.55 -10.38 6.52
CA ALA A 24 7.92 -11.13 7.73
C ALA A 24 9.42 -11.45 7.82
N LEU A 25 10.14 -11.40 6.71
CA LEU A 25 11.58 -11.66 6.67
C LEU A 25 12.42 -10.45 7.09
N THR A 26 11.81 -9.27 7.27
CA THR A 26 12.41 -8.05 7.83
C THR A 26 13.73 -7.62 7.17
N GLY A 27 13.81 -7.74 5.84
CA GLY A 27 14.98 -7.32 5.06
C GLY A 27 14.78 -5.94 4.43
N ALA A 28 15.82 -5.10 4.49
CA ALA A 28 15.88 -3.84 3.76
C ALA A 28 17.33 -3.59 3.32
N TYR A 29 17.50 -2.73 2.33
CA TYR A 29 18.82 -2.30 1.87
C TYR A 29 18.83 -0.80 1.61
N GLY A 30 20.03 -0.22 1.68
CA GLY A 30 20.22 1.20 1.43
C GLY A 30 21.35 1.46 0.45
N MET A 31 21.21 2.51 -0.35
CA MET A 31 22.27 3.06 -1.16
C MET A 31 22.49 4.52 -0.76
N VAL A 32 23.73 4.88 -0.50
CA VAL A 32 24.11 6.24 -0.10
C VAL A 32 25.17 6.76 -1.07
N GLY A 33 24.90 7.89 -1.69
CA GLY A 33 25.68 8.39 -2.82
C GLY A 33 27.07 8.89 -2.45
N ASP A 34 27.21 9.59 -1.32
CA ASP A 34 28.48 10.14 -0.88
C ASP A 34 29.09 9.34 0.27
N GLU A 35 30.42 9.36 0.34
CA GLU A 35 31.20 8.57 1.30
C GLU A 35 31.00 9.05 2.74
N GLU A 36 30.95 10.34 2.98
CA GLU A 36 30.79 10.92 4.32
C GLU A 36 29.46 10.47 4.94
N SER A 37 28.36 10.65 4.21
CA SER A 37 27.02 10.23 4.66
C SER A 37 26.94 8.71 4.84
N ARG A 38 27.54 7.93 3.95
CA ARG A 38 27.59 6.47 4.04
C ARG A 38 28.34 6.00 5.28
N ASN A 39 29.50 6.58 5.58
CA ASN A 39 30.28 6.26 6.76
C ASN A 39 29.56 6.66 8.05
N GLY A 40 28.92 7.83 8.07
CA GLY A 40 28.09 8.29 9.16
C GLY A 40 26.90 7.34 9.41
N TYR A 41 26.20 6.92 8.36
CA TYR A 41 25.11 5.96 8.43
C TYR A 41 25.57 4.60 8.98
N LEU A 42 26.66 4.06 8.44
CA LEU A 42 27.21 2.78 8.88
C LEU A 42 27.70 2.82 10.33
N SER A 43 28.30 3.93 10.75
CA SER A 43 28.72 4.13 12.14
C SER A 43 27.53 4.15 13.10
N ALA A 44 26.46 4.86 12.74
CA ALA A 44 25.22 4.88 13.53
C ALA A 44 24.56 3.49 13.55
N LEU A 45 24.39 2.85 12.40
CA LEU A 45 23.75 1.54 12.27
C LEU A 45 24.47 0.46 13.10
N LYS A 46 25.79 0.37 12.95
CA LYS A 46 26.61 -0.68 13.60
C LYS A 46 27.02 -0.32 15.02
N GLY A 47 27.52 0.92 15.21
CA GLY A 47 28.10 1.34 16.49
C GLY A 47 27.07 1.77 17.51
N ARG A 48 26.14 2.65 17.12
CA ARG A 48 25.14 3.19 18.06
C ARG A 48 23.95 2.25 18.24
N ASP A 49 23.41 1.71 17.12
CA ASP A 49 22.12 1.01 17.12
C ASP A 49 22.26 -0.52 17.12
N GLY A 50 23.47 -1.06 16.94
CA GLY A 50 23.76 -2.50 17.00
C GLY A 50 23.12 -3.33 15.85
N LEU A 51 22.74 -2.69 14.75
CA LEU A 51 22.03 -3.32 13.62
C LEU A 51 23.02 -3.79 12.54
N SER A 52 23.94 -4.64 12.89
CA SER A 52 25.02 -5.03 11.99
C SER A 52 24.82 -6.36 11.26
N SER A 53 23.81 -7.14 11.64
CA SER A 53 23.62 -8.51 11.13
C SER A 53 22.26 -8.68 10.48
N PRO A 54 22.17 -8.62 9.14
CA PRO A 54 20.92 -8.90 8.45
C PRO A 54 20.57 -10.40 8.59
N SER A 55 19.28 -10.70 8.61
CA SER A 55 18.79 -12.08 8.59
C SER A 55 19.23 -12.80 7.30
N VAL A 56 19.82 -13.98 7.44
CA VAL A 56 20.20 -14.83 6.31
C VAL A 56 19.00 -15.16 5.43
N LEU A 57 17.85 -15.45 6.04
CA LEU A 57 16.60 -15.72 5.31
C LEU A 57 16.13 -14.49 4.52
N ALA A 58 16.26 -13.29 5.09
CA ALA A 58 15.92 -12.07 4.39
C ALA A 58 16.81 -11.84 3.16
N LEU A 59 18.13 -12.03 3.31
CA LEU A 59 19.08 -11.90 2.19
C LEU A 59 18.78 -12.90 1.09
N THR A 60 18.65 -14.18 1.44
CA THR A 60 18.38 -15.25 0.47
C THR A 60 17.07 -14.99 -0.30
N ALA A 61 16.00 -14.62 0.42
CA ALA A 61 14.71 -14.33 -0.20
C ALA A 61 14.76 -13.09 -1.10
N HIS A 62 15.44 -12.02 -0.71
CA HIS A 62 15.59 -10.84 -1.55
C HIS A 62 16.41 -11.15 -2.82
N ILE A 63 17.51 -11.87 -2.70
CA ILE A 63 18.31 -12.28 -3.85
C ILE A 63 17.47 -13.10 -4.83
N ALA A 64 16.78 -14.13 -4.34
CA ALA A 64 15.91 -14.97 -5.17
C ALA A 64 14.78 -14.14 -5.83
N ALA A 65 14.12 -13.26 -5.07
CA ALA A 65 13.05 -12.42 -5.55
C ALA A 65 13.50 -11.48 -6.69
N TYR A 66 14.64 -10.82 -6.53
CA TYR A 66 15.16 -9.91 -7.55
C TYR A 66 15.77 -10.63 -8.76
N GLN A 67 16.27 -11.85 -8.60
CA GLN A 67 16.84 -12.61 -9.71
C GLN A 67 15.82 -13.44 -10.49
N GLN A 68 14.73 -13.88 -9.85
CA GLN A 68 13.82 -14.88 -10.44
C GLN A 68 12.33 -14.49 -10.28
N GLY A 69 12.01 -13.44 -9.53
CA GLY A 69 10.64 -13.08 -9.18
C GLY A 69 9.91 -12.23 -10.21
N GLU A 70 10.54 -11.77 -11.29
CA GLU A 70 9.94 -10.86 -12.29
C GLU A 70 8.67 -11.44 -12.90
N PRO A 71 8.61 -12.69 -13.38
CA PRO A 71 7.38 -13.23 -13.98
C PRO A 71 6.21 -13.29 -12.99
N TRP A 72 6.50 -13.60 -11.72
CA TRP A 72 5.50 -13.60 -10.66
C TRP A 72 4.99 -12.18 -10.37
N LEU A 73 5.91 -11.21 -10.31
CA LEU A 73 5.56 -9.81 -10.05
C LEU A 73 4.71 -9.22 -11.18
N ASP A 74 5.01 -9.54 -12.43
CA ASP A 74 4.24 -9.08 -13.59
C ASP A 74 2.82 -9.68 -13.60
N ALA A 75 2.70 -10.97 -13.31
CA ALA A 75 1.39 -11.59 -13.14
C ALA A 75 0.59 -10.97 -11.98
N LEU A 76 1.26 -10.67 -10.86
CA LEU A 76 0.63 -9.98 -9.73
C LEU A 76 0.17 -8.57 -10.10
N ARG A 77 0.99 -7.81 -10.84
CA ARG A 77 0.64 -6.45 -11.28
C ARG A 77 -0.61 -6.44 -12.15
N ALA A 78 -0.70 -7.34 -13.13
CA ALA A 78 -1.90 -7.49 -13.96
C ALA A 78 -3.13 -7.83 -13.12
N TYR A 79 -3.00 -8.76 -12.18
CA TYR A 79 -4.09 -9.14 -11.27
C TYR A 79 -4.56 -7.98 -10.37
N LEU A 80 -3.62 -7.19 -9.85
CA LEU A 80 -3.94 -6.02 -9.02
C LEU A 80 -4.60 -4.91 -9.82
N GLU A 81 -4.16 -4.67 -11.05
CA GLU A 81 -4.77 -3.72 -11.98
C GLU A 81 -6.23 -4.07 -12.24
N GLU A 82 -6.53 -5.33 -12.56
CA GLU A 82 -7.90 -5.80 -12.71
C GLU A 82 -8.74 -5.62 -11.43
N ASN A 83 -8.15 -5.86 -10.26
CA ASN A 83 -8.81 -5.63 -8.98
C ASN A 83 -9.13 -4.15 -8.74
N LEU A 84 -8.21 -3.26 -9.05
CA LEU A 84 -8.42 -1.81 -8.91
C LEU A 84 -9.46 -1.29 -9.90
N HIS A 85 -9.46 -1.76 -11.14
CA HIS A 85 -10.49 -1.45 -12.14
C HIS A 85 -11.88 -1.95 -11.72
N TYR A 86 -11.96 -3.13 -11.12
CA TYR A 86 -13.21 -3.64 -10.55
C TYR A 86 -13.75 -2.70 -9.45
N ILE A 87 -12.90 -2.26 -8.52
CA ILE A 87 -13.31 -1.29 -7.48
C ILE A 87 -13.86 -0.02 -8.12
N ALA A 88 -13.17 0.53 -9.13
CA ALA A 88 -13.59 1.73 -9.82
C ALA A 88 -14.95 1.55 -10.50
N HIS A 89 -15.14 0.45 -11.22
CA HIS A 89 -16.38 0.13 -11.89
C HIS A 89 -17.56 0.07 -10.91
N GLU A 90 -17.44 -0.69 -9.84
CA GLU A 90 -18.52 -0.89 -8.86
C GLU A 90 -18.87 0.40 -8.13
N LEU A 91 -17.85 1.12 -7.64
CA LEU A 91 -18.07 2.36 -6.91
C LEU A 91 -18.67 3.47 -7.78
N ASN A 92 -18.16 3.65 -8.99
CA ASN A 92 -18.67 4.68 -9.89
C ASN A 92 -20.05 4.33 -10.46
N SER A 93 -20.37 3.04 -10.60
CA SER A 93 -21.72 2.59 -10.95
C SER A 93 -22.72 2.85 -9.84
N ALA A 94 -22.34 2.57 -8.60
CA ALA A 94 -23.20 2.81 -7.43
C ALA A 94 -23.30 4.32 -7.08
N PHE A 95 -22.21 5.05 -7.21
CA PHE A 95 -22.07 6.45 -6.82
C PHE A 95 -21.33 7.26 -7.91
N PRO A 96 -21.99 7.66 -8.98
CA PRO A 96 -21.34 8.35 -10.12
C PRO A 96 -20.60 9.64 -9.73
N LYS A 97 -21.02 10.28 -8.62
CA LYS A 97 -20.37 11.50 -8.10
C LYS A 97 -18.94 11.27 -7.63
N LEU A 98 -18.55 10.04 -7.30
CA LEU A 98 -17.19 9.73 -6.85
C LEU A 98 -16.18 9.89 -7.97
N ASN A 99 -16.52 9.46 -9.18
CA ASN A 99 -15.62 9.46 -10.35
C ASN A 99 -14.19 9.00 -9.97
N TRP A 100 -14.11 7.98 -9.10
CA TRP A 100 -12.85 7.49 -8.57
C TRP A 100 -12.06 6.76 -9.65
N GLN A 101 -10.76 7.05 -9.71
CA GLN A 101 -9.85 6.43 -10.67
C GLN A 101 -8.84 5.54 -9.94
N PRO A 102 -8.49 4.39 -10.52
CA PRO A 102 -7.41 3.55 -10.00
C PRO A 102 -6.10 4.33 -9.90
N PRO A 103 -5.30 4.13 -8.86
CA PRO A 103 -3.98 4.73 -8.77
C PRO A 103 -3.01 4.07 -9.76
N GLU A 104 -2.04 4.83 -10.27
CA GLU A 104 -0.99 4.33 -11.18
C GLU A 104 -0.02 3.35 -10.49
N ALA A 105 0.00 3.30 -9.18
CA ALA A 105 0.87 2.44 -8.38
C ALA A 105 0.16 1.99 -7.10
N THR A 106 0.74 0.99 -6.45
CA THR A 106 0.25 0.39 -5.20
C THR A 106 -0.96 -0.55 -5.39
N TYR A 107 -1.25 -1.31 -4.35
CA TYR A 107 -2.44 -2.16 -4.23
C TYR A 107 -3.44 -1.60 -3.20
N LEU A 108 -3.25 -0.35 -2.79
CA LEU A 108 -4.09 0.33 -1.80
C LEU A 108 -4.95 1.37 -2.50
N ALA A 109 -6.24 1.07 -2.64
CA ALA A 109 -7.22 2.02 -3.13
C ALA A 109 -7.48 3.07 -2.05
N TRP A 110 -7.09 4.32 -2.33
CA TRP A 110 -7.41 5.49 -1.51
C TRP A 110 -8.61 6.18 -2.13
N ILE A 111 -9.77 6.02 -1.49
CA ILE A 111 -11.08 6.36 -2.08
C ILE A 111 -11.61 7.62 -1.40
N ASP A 112 -11.84 8.67 -2.18
CA ASP A 112 -12.43 9.92 -1.74
C ASP A 112 -13.96 9.79 -1.68
N LEU A 113 -14.53 9.81 -0.47
CA LEU A 113 -15.97 9.74 -0.24
C LEU A 113 -16.59 11.12 0.08
N ARG A 114 -15.79 12.18 0.10
CA ARG A 114 -16.27 13.55 0.40
C ARG A 114 -17.41 14.03 -0.51
N PRO A 115 -17.47 13.65 -1.81
CA PRO A 115 -18.60 14.00 -2.68
C PRO A 115 -19.95 13.45 -2.20
N LEU A 116 -19.95 12.43 -1.32
CA LEU A 116 -21.18 11.85 -0.76
C LEU A 116 -21.62 12.54 0.55
N ASN A 117 -20.77 13.37 1.14
CA ASN A 117 -21.04 14.12 2.37
C ASN A 117 -21.54 13.24 3.54
N ILE A 118 -20.91 12.08 3.73
CA ILE A 118 -21.22 11.13 4.82
C ILE A 118 -20.22 11.29 5.97
N ASP A 119 -20.65 11.03 7.18
CA ASP A 119 -19.78 11.05 8.35
C ASP A 119 -18.90 9.82 8.42
N ASP A 120 -17.57 10.01 8.52
CA ASP A 120 -16.58 8.93 8.53
C ASP A 120 -16.75 7.96 9.70
N ARG A 121 -17.14 8.46 10.85
CA ARG A 121 -17.25 7.65 12.07
C ARG A 121 -18.53 6.83 12.02
N ALA A 122 -19.62 7.43 11.50
CA ALA A 122 -20.86 6.72 11.25
C ALA A 122 -20.64 5.61 10.23
N LEU A 123 -19.91 5.88 9.13
CA LEU A 123 -19.57 4.88 8.13
C LEU A 123 -18.77 3.72 8.74
N GLN A 124 -17.71 4.03 9.51
CA GLN A 124 -16.88 3.01 10.15
C GLN A 124 -17.71 2.11 11.08
N LYS A 125 -18.63 2.70 11.85
CA LYS A 125 -19.53 1.94 12.72
C LYS A 125 -20.44 1.01 11.92
N VAL A 126 -21.08 1.51 10.87
CA VAL A 126 -21.93 0.68 9.97
C VAL A 126 -21.14 -0.44 9.33
N LEU A 127 -19.93 -0.16 8.80
CA LEU A 127 -19.08 -1.18 8.17
C LEU A 127 -18.72 -2.31 9.13
N ILE A 128 -18.38 -2.00 10.38
CA ILE A 128 -18.00 -3.01 11.38
C ILE A 128 -19.22 -3.74 11.93
N GLU A 129 -20.23 -3.00 12.40
CA GLU A 129 -21.35 -3.57 13.15
C GLU A 129 -22.38 -4.25 12.27
N GLN A 130 -22.69 -3.67 11.10
CA GLN A 130 -23.73 -4.18 10.21
C GLN A 130 -23.16 -4.96 9.04
N GLN A 131 -22.18 -4.42 8.35
CA GLN A 131 -21.62 -5.04 7.15
C GLN A 131 -20.52 -6.08 7.43
N LYS A 132 -20.01 -6.16 8.67
CA LYS A 132 -18.96 -7.10 9.08
C LYS A 132 -17.71 -7.02 8.19
N VAL A 133 -17.31 -5.81 7.83
CA VAL A 133 -16.11 -5.53 7.03
C VAL A 133 -15.28 -4.45 7.71
N ALA A 134 -13.96 -4.67 7.81
CA ALA A 134 -13.01 -3.71 8.37
C ALA A 134 -12.24 -3.06 7.23
N ILE A 135 -12.68 -1.88 6.79
CA ILE A 135 -11.98 -1.02 5.84
C ILE A 135 -11.38 0.14 6.64
N MET A 136 -10.11 0.45 6.38
CA MET A 136 -9.41 1.48 7.17
C MET A 136 -9.94 2.88 6.84
N PRO A 137 -10.45 3.63 7.83
CA PRO A 137 -10.87 5.00 7.61
C PRO A 137 -9.66 5.93 7.45
N GLY A 138 -9.77 6.90 6.55
CA GLY A 138 -8.67 7.79 6.20
C GLY A 138 -8.21 8.68 7.35
N TYR A 139 -9.09 9.06 8.27
CA TYR A 139 -8.73 9.89 9.44
C TYR A 139 -7.65 9.28 10.34
N THR A 140 -7.39 7.97 10.24
CA THR A 140 -6.30 7.31 10.97
C THR A 140 -4.91 7.69 10.43
N TYR A 141 -4.86 8.33 9.27
CA TYR A 141 -3.63 8.78 8.59
C TYR A 141 -3.41 10.31 8.69
N GLY A 142 -4.21 11.01 9.47
CA GLY A 142 -4.12 12.45 9.67
C GLY A 142 -5.41 13.18 9.26
N LYS A 143 -5.45 14.48 9.50
CA LYS A 143 -6.64 15.31 9.25
C LYS A 143 -7.05 15.37 7.78
N GLU A 144 -6.07 15.32 6.89
CA GLU A 144 -6.25 15.34 5.44
C GLU A 144 -6.92 14.06 4.92
N GLY A 145 -6.89 12.99 5.73
CA GLY A 145 -7.56 11.72 5.44
C GLY A 145 -9.05 11.70 5.78
N ASN A 146 -9.61 12.76 6.36
CA ASN A 146 -11.04 12.82 6.63
C ASN A 146 -11.84 12.75 5.33
N GLY A 147 -12.90 11.94 5.30
CA GLY A 147 -13.72 11.69 4.13
C GLY A 147 -13.15 10.65 3.16
N PHE A 148 -12.05 9.99 3.54
CA PHE A 148 -11.46 8.92 2.74
C PHE A 148 -11.55 7.56 3.42
N VAL A 149 -11.49 6.50 2.60
CA VAL A 149 -11.26 5.14 3.08
C VAL A 149 -10.11 4.49 2.30
N ARG A 150 -9.36 3.61 2.98
CA ARG A 150 -8.29 2.83 2.35
C ARG A 150 -8.68 1.37 2.26
N LEU A 151 -8.90 0.88 1.05
CA LEU A 151 -9.20 -0.50 0.75
C LEU A 151 -7.98 -1.21 0.16
N ASN A 152 -7.67 -2.40 0.66
CA ASN A 152 -6.58 -3.21 0.14
C ASN A 152 -7.08 -4.13 -0.98
N ALA A 153 -6.61 -3.88 -2.22
CA ALA A 153 -6.93 -4.68 -3.41
C ALA A 153 -6.06 -5.94 -3.55
N GLY A 154 -5.03 -6.11 -2.71
CA GLY A 154 -4.11 -7.25 -2.72
C GLY A 154 -4.70 -8.49 -2.04
N CYS A 155 -5.85 -8.95 -2.50
CA CYS A 155 -6.54 -10.14 -1.99
C CYS A 155 -7.23 -10.90 -3.14
N PRO A 156 -7.68 -12.15 -2.92
CA PRO A 156 -8.45 -12.89 -3.92
C PRO A 156 -9.69 -12.11 -4.38
N ARG A 157 -10.02 -12.21 -5.67
CA ARG A 157 -11.15 -11.51 -6.30
C ARG A 157 -12.46 -11.69 -5.53
N SER A 158 -12.80 -12.91 -5.13
CA SER A 158 -14.02 -13.20 -4.38
C SER A 158 -14.11 -12.48 -3.04
N LYS A 159 -12.97 -12.26 -2.38
CA LYS A 159 -12.90 -11.49 -1.13
C LYS A 159 -13.04 -9.99 -1.40
N LEU A 160 -12.43 -9.51 -2.49
CA LEU A 160 -12.56 -8.12 -2.91
C LEU A 160 -14.01 -7.78 -3.25
N GLU A 161 -14.68 -8.62 -4.04
CA GLU A 161 -16.08 -8.46 -4.42
C GLU A 161 -16.98 -8.32 -3.19
N GLN A 162 -16.85 -9.23 -2.22
CA GLN A 162 -17.58 -9.14 -0.97
C GLN A 162 -17.27 -7.84 -0.20
N GLY A 163 -16.01 -7.42 -0.16
CA GLY A 163 -15.59 -6.20 0.51
C GLY A 163 -16.19 -4.94 -0.11
N VAL A 164 -16.17 -4.86 -1.44
CA VAL A 164 -16.72 -3.72 -2.21
C VAL A 164 -18.25 -3.67 -2.08
N GLN A 165 -18.94 -4.80 -2.20
CA GLN A 165 -20.40 -4.86 -2.03
C GLN A 165 -20.82 -4.43 -0.62
N ARG A 166 -20.09 -4.84 0.41
CA ARG A 166 -20.34 -4.41 1.79
C ARG A 166 -20.04 -2.93 2.02
N LEU A 167 -19.01 -2.38 1.36
CA LEU A 167 -18.74 -0.94 1.39
C LEU A 167 -19.90 -0.16 0.78
N ILE A 168 -20.36 -0.56 -0.40
CA ILE A 168 -21.49 0.06 -1.09
C ILE A 168 -22.77 -0.01 -0.22
N ALA A 169 -23.06 -1.19 0.36
CA ALA A 169 -24.21 -1.36 1.25
C ALA A 169 -24.09 -0.47 2.50
N GLY A 170 -22.91 -0.34 3.09
CA GLY A 170 -22.67 0.54 4.23
C GLY A 170 -22.85 2.02 3.91
N ILE A 171 -22.38 2.46 2.75
CA ILE A 171 -22.59 3.83 2.27
C ILE A 171 -24.08 4.10 2.05
N ASN A 172 -24.81 3.20 1.39
CA ASN A 172 -26.25 3.32 1.16
C ASN A 172 -27.09 3.39 2.44
N THR A 173 -26.59 2.89 3.56
CA THR A 173 -27.26 3.00 4.86
C THR A 173 -27.23 4.43 5.41
N LEU A 174 -26.31 5.27 4.93
CA LEU A 174 -26.08 6.63 5.43
C LEU A 174 -26.51 7.73 4.46
N LEU A 175 -26.87 7.39 3.22
CA LEU A 175 -27.45 8.28 2.22
C LEU A 175 -28.97 8.32 2.33
#